data_847beb49a5bb12049c3be395e4850adc
#
_entry.id   847beb49a5bb12049c3be395e4850adc
#
_cell.length_a   1.000
_cell.length_b   1.000
_cell.length_c   1.000
_cell.angle_alpha   90.00
_cell.angle_beta   90.00
_cell.angle_gamma   90.00
#
_symmetry.space_group_name_H-M   'P 1'
#
loop_
_entity.id
_entity.type
_entity.pdbx_description
1 polymer ?
#
loop_
_entity_poly.entity_id
_entity_poly.type
_entity_poly.pdbx_seq_one_letter_code
_entity_poly.pdbx_strand_id
1 'polypeptide(L)'
;AVNPSLSEHFAAVPTASVNPLYVWTEIAGWVWLIGLGAMLLYALVSYLRLRRRVSVSLRVRENIYLCDAISSPFILGVVKPRIYLPSGLDEVQRQNVLSHERAHLARRDHWWKPLGFALLAVYWFNPVLWLAYALLCRDIELACDERVIRTMDESAVKTYSTVLLACSMPRKAVITCPLAFGEVGVKERVRNALHYKKPAFWVVAASVAVCVVVAVCFLTDPPTDTDAAGLVGFHREQVTYADVTDESGAQPSNVQLTAEETDAVYALLDALQYKRLGAASAMEDCYARLYFISAAGERCEIMLSEREMLVNPITGGKTARLYELHSGSAELRDYLFGCIGASEPAEEEMKTLTDPKHLVTRRLVYASHD
;
A
#
# COMPACT_ATOMS: atom_id res chain seq x y z
N ALA A 1 -59.09 -3.38 25.02
CA ALA A 1 -58.42 -4.62 24.64
C ALA A 1 -57.81 -4.36 23.26
N VAL A 2 -56.52 -4.15 23.20
CA VAL A 2 -55.77 -3.93 21.94
C VAL A 2 -55.43 -5.31 21.38
N ASN A 3 -55.76 -5.51 20.12
CA ASN A 3 -55.62 -6.77 19.41
C ASN A 3 -54.17 -7.22 19.28
N PRO A 4 -53.71 -8.34 19.85
CA PRO A 4 -52.28 -8.74 19.82
C PRO A 4 -51.71 -9.01 18.41
N SER A 5 -52.58 -9.25 17.43
CA SER A 5 -52.18 -9.55 16.06
C SER A 5 -51.67 -8.34 15.25
N LEU A 6 -51.79 -7.11 15.77
CA LEU A 6 -51.31 -5.90 15.10
C LEU A 6 -49.86 -5.52 15.48
N SER A 7 -49.33 -6.06 16.57
CA SER A 7 -47.94 -5.77 16.99
C SER A 7 -46.90 -6.58 16.27
N GLU A 8 -47.26 -7.73 15.65
CA GLU A 8 -46.30 -8.55 14.88
C GLU A 8 -46.00 -7.99 13.46
N HIS A 9 -46.84 -7.07 12.94
CA HIS A 9 -46.62 -6.48 11.59
C HIS A 9 -45.81 -5.20 11.59
N PHE A 10 -45.41 -4.69 12.73
CA PHE A 10 -44.53 -3.53 12.88
C PHE A 10 -43.17 -3.90 13.53
N ALA A 11 -42.68 -5.10 13.28
CA ALA A 11 -41.27 -5.36 13.49
C ALA A 11 -40.51 -4.35 12.59
N ALA A 12 -39.92 -3.34 13.20
CA ALA A 12 -39.06 -2.39 12.49
C ALA A 12 -38.02 -3.23 11.76
N VAL A 13 -38.13 -3.28 10.44
CA VAL A 13 -37.06 -3.79 9.59
C VAL A 13 -35.84 -2.97 10.02
N PRO A 14 -34.77 -3.58 10.52
CA PRO A 14 -33.56 -2.83 10.83
C PRO A 14 -33.14 -2.17 9.51
N THR A 15 -33.41 -0.89 9.39
CA THR A 15 -32.82 -0.06 8.33
C THR A 15 -31.34 -0.18 8.59
N ALA A 16 -30.64 -1.02 7.80
CA ALA A 16 -29.22 -1.15 7.85
C ALA A 16 -28.69 0.27 7.69
N SER A 17 -28.17 0.86 8.77
CA SER A 17 -27.56 2.19 8.72
C SER A 17 -26.36 2.06 7.81
N VAL A 18 -26.51 2.53 6.57
CA VAL A 18 -25.42 2.52 5.61
C VAL A 18 -24.34 3.40 6.22
N ASN A 19 -23.23 2.79 6.60
CA ASN A 19 -22.09 3.53 7.13
C ASN A 19 -21.70 4.60 6.09
N PRO A 20 -21.75 5.90 6.40
CA PRO A 20 -21.48 6.96 5.44
C PRO A 20 -20.06 6.84 4.83
N LEU A 21 -19.10 6.23 5.53
CA LEU A 21 -17.78 5.93 5.01
C LEU A 21 -17.80 4.98 3.82
N TYR A 22 -18.74 4.01 3.80
CA TYR A 22 -18.89 3.09 2.66
C TYR A 22 -19.27 3.83 1.37
N VAL A 23 -20.19 4.78 1.45
CA VAL A 23 -20.61 5.59 0.30
C VAL A 23 -19.45 6.43 -0.24
N TRP A 24 -18.66 7.04 0.66
CA TRP A 24 -17.49 7.83 0.26
C TRP A 24 -16.38 6.99 -0.37
N THR A 25 -16.11 5.79 0.15
CA THR A 25 -15.12 4.89 -0.44
C THR A 25 -15.53 4.39 -1.81
N GLU A 26 -16.83 4.12 -2.01
CA GLU A 26 -17.35 3.71 -3.31
C GLU A 26 -17.26 4.85 -4.35
N ILE A 27 -17.66 6.06 -3.98
CA ILE A 27 -17.52 7.25 -4.84
C ILE A 27 -16.05 7.49 -5.20
N ALA A 28 -15.15 7.44 -4.21
CA ALA A 28 -13.71 7.59 -4.44
C ALA A 28 -13.16 6.53 -5.39
N GLY A 29 -13.62 5.28 -5.27
CA GLY A 29 -13.29 4.19 -6.18
C GLY A 29 -13.70 4.47 -7.63
N TRP A 30 -14.92 4.95 -7.85
CA TRP A 30 -15.39 5.33 -9.18
C TRP A 30 -14.61 6.52 -9.75
N VAL A 31 -14.33 7.55 -8.96
CA VAL A 31 -13.51 8.70 -9.38
C VAL A 31 -12.11 8.24 -9.77
N TRP A 32 -11.50 7.34 -9.00
CA TRP A 32 -10.20 6.77 -9.32
C TRP A 32 -10.21 5.98 -10.64
N LEU A 33 -11.21 5.11 -10.86
CA LEU A 33 -11.35 4.35 -12.11
C LEU A 33 -11.55 5.25 -13.33
N ILE A 34 -12.36 6.30 -13.22
CA ILE A 34 -12.59 7.28 -14.30
C ILE A 34 -11.27 7.99 -14.65
N GLY A 35 -10.52 8.45 -13.65
CA GLY A 35 -9.22 9.10 -13.85
C GLY A 35 -8.19 8.17 -14.50
N LEU A 36 -8.08 6.93 -14.01
CA LEU A 36 -7.24 5.89 -14.62
C LEU A 36 -7.64 5.65 -16.09
N GLY A 37 -8.93 5.47 -16.35
CA GLY A 37 -9.47 5.29 -17.71
C GLY A 37 -9.15 6.46 -18.63
N ALA A 38 -9.29 7.69 -18.16
CA ALA A 38 -8.95 8.91 -18.90
C ALA A 38 -7.45 8.98 -19.25
N MET A 39 -6.57 8.65 -18.32
CA MET A 39 -5.11 8.60 -18.54
C MET A 39 -4.72 7.55 -19.58
N LEU A 40 -5.28 6.34 -19.49
CA LEU A 40 -5.03 5.27 -20.45
C LEU A 40 -5.59 5.60 -21.83
N LEU A 41 -6.80 6.18 -21.90
CA LEU A 41 -7.41 6.63 -23.16
C LEU A 41 -6.55 7.73 -23.81
N TYR A 42 -6.06 8.69 -23.02
CA TYR A 42 -5.16 9.73 -23.51
C TYR A 42 -3.87 9.11 -24.11
N ALA A 43 -3.25 8.16 -23.42
CA ALA A 43 -2.05 7.48 -23.92
C ALA A 43 -2.35 6.72 -25.24
N LEU A 44 -3.46 5.99 -25.30
CA LEU A 44 -3.88 5.24 -26.48
C LEU A 44 -4.16 6.16 -27.66
N VAL A 45 -4.97 7.19 -27.47
CA VAL A 45 -5.30 8.16 -28.54
C VAL A 45 -4.04 8.88 -29.02
N SER A 46 -3.17 9.29 -28.14
CA SER A 46 -1.89 9.95 -28.48
C SER A 46 -0.98 9.00 -29.29
N TYR A 47 -0.86 7.75 -28.87
CA TYR A 47 -0.12 6.71 -29.58
C TYR A 47 -0.69 6.45 -30.99
N LEU A 48 -2.00 6.29 -31.10
CA LEU A 48 -2.67 6.02 -32.40
C LEU A 48 -2.52 7.24 -33.35
N ARG A 49 -2.65 8.46 -32.84
CA ARG A 49 -2.42 9.69 -33.62
C ARG A 49 -0.99 9.74 -34.14
N LEU A 50 -0.01 9.46 -33.29
CA LEU A 50 1.40 9.47 -33.67
C LEU A 50 1.68 8.35 -34.69
N ARG A 51 1.19 7.14 -34.45
CA ARG A 51 1.31 6.01 -35.38
C ARG A 51 0.72 6.32 -36.76
N ARG A 52 -0.43 7.02 -36.83
CA ARG A 52 -1.02 7.47 -38.10
C ARG A 52 -0.15 8.50 -38.81
N ARG A 53 0.46 9.45 -38.09
CA ARG A 53 1.37 10.44 -38.69
C ARG A 53 2.58 9.82 -39.34
N VAL A 54 3.14 8.77 -38.75
CA VAL A 54 4.34 8.09 -39.28
C VAL A 54 4.00 6.93 -40.23
N SER A 55 2.72 6.71 -40.57
CA SER A 55 2.34 5.63 -41.48
C SER A 55 2.91 5.79 -42.90
N VAL A 56 3.17 7.01 -43.32
CA VAL A 56 3.76 7.36 -44.65
C VAL A 56 5.25 7.59 -44.53
N SER A 57 5.98 6.78 -43.77
CA SER A 57 7.43 6.89 -43.60
C SER A 57 8.19 5.95 -44.53
N LEU A 58 9.33 6.39 -45.04
CA LEU A 58 10.23 5.61 -45.89
C LEU A 58 11.22 4.83 -45.02
N ARG A 59 11.28 3.52 -45.21
CA ARG A 59 12.24 2.64 -44.52
C ARG A 59 13.62 2.78 -45.18
N VAL A 60 14.65 3.18 -44.43
CA VAL A 60 16.02 3.31 -44.90
C VAL A 60 16.89 2.13 -44.53
N ARG A 61 16.76 1.65 -43.28
CA ARG A 61 17.42 0.44 -42.76
C ARG A 61 16.47 -0.34 -41.88
N GLU A 62 16.91 -1.47 -41.28
CA GLU A 62 16.08 -2.42 -40.53
C GLU A 62 15.03 -1.78 -39.60
N ASN A 63 15.46 -0.80 -38.78
CA ASN A 63 14.57 -0.16 -37.79
C ASN A 63 14.56 1.39 -37.90
N ILE A 64 15.13 1.96 -39.00
CA ILE A 64 15.24 3.40 -39.20
C ILE A 64 14.30 3.81 -40.34
N TYR A 65 13.48 4.81 -40.07
CA TYR A 65 12.48 5.37 -40.99
C TYR A 65 12.65 6.88 -41.11
N LEU A 66 12.55 7.40 -42.34
CA LEU A 66 12.47 8.84 -42.61
C LEU A 66 11.04 9.27 -42.78
N CYS A 67 10.69 10.41 -42.21
CA CYS A 67 9.33 10.92 -42.23
C CYS A 67 9.36 12.45 -42.31
N ASP A 68 8.66 13.00 -43.33
CA ASP A 68 8.55 14.45 -43.53
C ASP A 68 7.54 15.11 -42.57
N ALA A 69 6.61 14.29 -42.04
CA ALA A 69 5.53 14.77 -41.19
C ALA A 69 5.94 15.04 -39.73
N ILE A 70 7.22 14.80 -39.39
CA ILE A 70 7.76 14.99 -38.03
C ILE A 70 8.85 16.05 -38.03
N SER A 71 8.96 16.81 -36.96
CA SER A 71 9.95 17.87 -36.75
C SER A 71 11.09 17.47 -35.83
N SER A 72 10.88 16.45 -34.99
CA SER A 72 11.89 15.92 -34.07
C SER A 72 12.01 14.41 -34.22
N PRO A 73 13.21 13.83 -34.01
CA PRO A 73 13.40 12.40 -33.98
C PRO A 73 12.70 11.77 -32.79
N PHE A 74 12.30 10.52 -32.90
CA PHE A 74 11.75 9.74 -31.78
C PHE A 74 11.72 8.23 -32.07
N ILE A 75 11.57 7.45 -31.01
CA ILE A 75 11.38 6.01 -31.07
C ILE A 75 9.88 5.70 -30.81
N LEU A 76 9.30 4.82 -31.63
CA LEU A 76 7.95 4.33 -31.48
C LEU A 76 7.92 2.82 -31.48
N GLY A 77 7.17 2.25 -30.51
CA GLY A 77 6.96 0.81 -30.34
C GLY A 77 7.66 0.24 -29.12
N VAL A 78 6.90 -0.53 -28.32
CA VAL A 78 7.42 -1.16 -27.10
C VAL A 78 8.09 -2.51 -27.41
N VAL A 79 7.50 -3.34 -28.24
CA VAL A 79 8.02 -4.69 -28.56
C VAL A 79 8.99 -4.67 -29.72
N LYS A 80 8.70 -3.87 -30.79
CA LYS A 80 9.54 -3.70 -31.97
C LYS A 80 9.80 -2.21 -32.15
N PRO A 81 10.76 -1.62 -31.43
CA PRO A 81 11.03 -0.20 -31.49
C PRO A 81 11.61 0.21 -32.83
N ARG A 82 11.07 1.30 -33.38
CA ARG A 82 11.48 1.89 -34.66
C ARG A 82 11.90 3.33 -34.42
N ILE A 83 13.01 3.73 -35.03
CA ILE A 83 13.54 5.09 -35.00
C ILE A 83 12.94 5.84 -36.19
N TYR A 84 12.31 6.97 -35.91
CA TYR A 84 11.80 7.88 -36.92
C TYR A 84 12.62 9.18 -36.92
N LEU A 85 13.14 9.52 -38.07
CA LEU A 85 13.98 10.71 -38.27
C LEU A 85 13.30 11.68 -39.24
N PRO A 86 13.39 13.00 -39.03
CA PRO A 86 13.03 14.00 -40.03
C PRO A 86 13.91 13.86 -41.26
N SER A 87 13.35 14.05 -42.47
CA SER A 87 14.09 13.96 -43.73
C SER A 87 15.03 15.15 -43.97
N GLY A 88 14.81 16.30 -43.34
CA GLY A 88 15.57 17.51 -43.50
C GLY A 88 16.89 17.61 -42.71
N LEU A 89 17.39 16.51 -42.15
CA LEU A 89 18.66 16.49 -41.40
C LEU A 89 19.84 16.32 -42.36
N ASP A 90 20.90 17.13 -42.18
CA ASP A 90 22.17 16.89 -42.82
C ASP A 90 22.87 15.62 -42.28
N GLU A 91 23.95 15.17 -42.91
CA GLU A 91 24.60 13.91 -42.54
C GLU A 91 25.19 13.95 -41.12
N VAL A 92 25.77 15.09 -40.71
CA VAL A 92 26.36 15.27 -39.37
C VAL A 92 25.25 15.26 -38.31
N GLN A 93 24.17 15.97 -38.56
CA GLN A 93 23.00 15.99 -37.70
C GLN A 93 22.38 14.57 -37.55
N ARG A 94 22.24 13.87 -38.68
CA ARG A 94 21.67 12.53 -38.75
C ARG A 94 22.48 11.53 -37.90
N GLN A 95 23.81 11.55 -38.02
CA GLN A 95 24.70 10.67 -37.27
C GLN A 95 24.61 10.93 -35.75
N ASN A 96 24.65 12.21 -35.34
CA ASN A 96 24.53 12.56 -33.92
C ASN A 96 23.18 12.18 -33.33
N VAL A 97 22.10 12.50 -34.03
CA VAL A 97 20.75 12.14 -33.64
C VAL A 97 20.58 10.62 -33.57
N LEU A 98 21.06 9.89 -34.58
CA LEU A 98 20.97 8.45 -34.61
C LEU A 98 21.76 7.79 -33.45
N SER A 99 22.91 8.36 -33.08
CA SER A 99 23.70 7.90 -31.94
C SER A 99 22.92 8.08 -30.62
N HIS A 100 22.20 9.19 -30.48
CA HIS A 100 21.31 9.44 -29.34
C HIS A 100 20.14 8.46 -29.28
N GLU A 101 19.41 8.28 -30.39
CA GLU A 101 18.28 7.35 -30.45
C GLU A 101 18.71 5.89 -30.20
N ARG A 102 19.92 5.52 -30.68
CA ARG A 102 20.48 4.19 -30.36
C ARG A 102 20.86 4.05 -28.89
N ALA A 103 21.27 5.12 -28.21
CA ALA A 103 21.50 5.08 -26.76
C ALA A 103 20.22 4.76 -26.00
N HIS A 104 19.07 5.36 -26.37
CA HIS A 104 17.76 5.00 -25.81
C HIS A 104 17.41 3.53 -26.03
N LEU A 105 17.65 2.98 -27.23
CA LEU A 105 17.39 1.54 -27.50
C LEU A 105 18.29 0.64 -26.66
N ALA A 106 19.57 0.97 -26.56
CA ALA A 106 20.54 0.18 -25.79
C ALA A 106 20.24 0.18 -24.29
N ARG A 107 19.62 1.24 -23.77
CA ARG A 107 19.16 1.37 -22.38
C ARG A 107 17.76 0.78 -22.15
N ARG A 108 17.06 0.40 -23.23
CA ARG A 108 15.66 -0.07 -23.18
C ARG A 108 14.68 0.98 -22.62
N ASP A 109 14.93 2.26 -22.86
CA ASP A 109 14.11 3.36 -22.36
C ASP A 109 12.67 3.32 -22.90
N HIS A 110 12.45 2.65 -24.04
CA HIS A 110 11.12 2.36 -24.61
C HIS A 110 10.25 1.42 -23.74
N TRP A 111 10.80 0.86 -22.67
CA TRP A 111 10.08 0.12 -21.63
C TRP A 111 9.89 0.97 -20.38
N TRP A 112 10.93 1.70 -19.97
CA TRP A 112 10.91 2.46 -18.71
C TRP A 112 9.96 3.66 -18.76
N LYS A 113 9.87 4.40 -19.86
CA LYS A 113 8.92 5.52 -19.99
C LYS A 113 7.46 5.06 -19.94
N PRO A 114 7.01 4.05 -20.72
CA PRO A 114 5.65 3.51 -20.57
C PRO A 114 5.35 2.96 -19.19
N LEU A 115 6.30 2.28 -18.54
CA LEU A 115 6.14 1.78 -17.18
C LEU A 115 5.94 2.92 -16.17
N GLY A 116 6.79 3.95 -16.25
CA GLY A 116 6.64 5.16 -15.42
C GLY A 116 5.30 5.84 -15.63
N PHE A 117 4.83 5.93 -16.90
CA PHE A 117 3.51 6.47 -17.21
C PHE A 117 2.37 5.58 -16.67
N ALA A 118 2.51 4.26 -16.71
CA ALA A 118 1.52 3.34 -16.15
C ALA A 118 1.38 3.54 -14.63
N LEU A 119 2.51 3.70 -13.92
CA LEU A 119 2.50 4.04 -12.49
C LEU A 119 1.84 5.40 -12.23
N LEU A 120 2.17 6.41 -13.05
CA LEU A 120 1.51 7.72 -12.97
C LEU A 120 0.01 7.62 -13.23
N ALA A 121 -0.43 6.78 -14.16
CA ALA A 121 -1.85 6.58 -14.46
C ALA A 121 -2.60 5.94 -13.28
N VAL A 122 -2.00 4.98 -12.57
CA VAL A 122 -2.58 4.36 -11.36
C VAL A 122 -2.71 5.39 -10.24
N TYR A 123 -1.71 6.23 -10.05
CA TYR A 123 -1.65 7.25 -8.99
C TYR A 123 -1.86 8.68 -9.54
N TRP A 124 -2.72 8.83 -10.53
CA TRP A 124 -2.93 10.08 -11.24
C TRP A 124 -3.30 11.28 -10.35
N PHE A 125 -3.93 11.00 -9.21
CA PHE A 125 -4.34 12.00 -8.21
C PHE A 125 -3.18 12.51 -7.34
N ASN A 126 -2.01 11.85 -7.36
CA ASN A 126 -0.87 12.22 -6.53
C ASN A 126 0.10 13.16 -7.28
N PRO A 127 0.23 14.44 -6.88
CA PRO A 127 1.08 15.42 -7.57
C PRO A 127 2.57 15.05 -7.51
N VAL A 128 3.01 14.31 -6.48
CA VAL A 128 4.41 13.86 -6.35
C VAL A 128 4.77 12.89 -7.48
N LEU A 129 3.84 12.03 -7.91
CA LEU A 129 4.06 11.11 -9.03
C LEU A 129 4.18 11.85 -10.38
N TRP A 130 3.51 12.97 -10.56
CA TRP A 130 3.69 13.83 -11.74
C TRP A 130 5.10 14.41 -11.78
N LEU A 131 5.57 14.94 -10.65
CA LEU A 131 6.95 15.43 -10.52
C LEU A 131 7.96 14.31 -10.74
N ALA A 132 7.77 13.16 -10.11
CA ALA A 132 8.65 11.99 -10.26
C ALA A 132 8.74 11.52 -11.72
N TYR A 133 7.62 11.49 -12.44
CA TYR A 133 7.59 11.13 -13.86
C TYR A 133 8.32 12.16 -14.74
N ALA A 134 8.13 13.46 -14.47
CA ALA A 134 8.84 14.52 -15.17
C ALA A 134 10.36 14.42 -14.95
N LEU A 135 10.80 14.16 -13.71
CA LEU A 135 12.20 13.93 -13.36
C LEU A 135 12.74 12.66 -14.01
N LEU A 136 11.99 11.56 -14.01
CA LEU A 136 12.36 10.32 -14.72
C LEU A 136 12.62 10.59 -16.21
N CYS A 137 11.71 11.31 -16.88
CA CYS A 137 11.89 11.65 -18.29
C CYS A 137 13.14 12.48 -18.51
N ARG A 138 13.42 13.48 -17.65
CA ARG A 138 14.62 14.31 -17.71
C ARG A 138 15.88 13.48 -17.52
N ASP A 139 15.92 12.61 -16.53
CA ASP A 139 17.10 11.81 -16.20
C ASP A 139 17.39 10.76 -17.29
N ILE A 140 16.37 10.23 -17.96
CA ILE A 140 16.53 9.39 -19.14
C ILE A 140 17.26 10.14 -20.26
N GLU A 141 16.85 11.38 -20.56
CA GLU A 141 17.49 12.20 -21.59
C GLU A 141 18.96 12.50 -21.24
N LEU A 142 19.24 12.96 -20.02
CA LEU A 142 20.58 13.24 -19.54
C LEU A 142 21.51 12.02 -19.60
N ALA A 143 20.99 10.87 -19.22
CA ALA A 143 21.77 9.63 -19.23
C ALA A 143 22.01 9.09 -20.66
N CYS A 144 21.13 9.40 -21.63
CA CYS A 144 21.38 9.11 -23.04
C CYS A 144 22.46 10.04 -23.62
N ASP A 145 22.37 11.34 -23.34
CA ASP A 145 23.42 12.31 -23.72
C ASP A 145 24.77 11.89 -23.14
N GLU A 146 24.84 11.58 -21.85
CA GLU A 146 26.07 11.11 -21.20
C GLU A 146 26.65 9.88 -21.90
N ARG A 147 25.81 8.90 -22.24
CA ARG A 147 26.28 7.70 -22.95
C ARG A 147 26.89 8.00 -24.30
N VAL A 148 26.35 8.98 -25.04
CA VAL A 148 26.84 9.40 -26.36
C VAL A 148 28.15 10.17 -26.22
N ILE A 149 28.22 11.19 -25.34
CA ILE A 149 29.38 12.07 -25.21
C ILE A 149 30.58 11.41 -24.52
N ARG A 150 30.34 10.33 -23.76
CA ARG A 150 31.37 9.63 -22.97
C ARG A 150 32.56 9.18 -23.78
N THR A 151 32.38 8.91 -25.08
CA THR A 151 33.40 8.42 -26.03
C THR A 151 33.81 9.48 -27.03
N MET A 152 33.27 10.70 -26.97
CA MET A 152 33.55 11.80 -27.85
C MET A 152 34.73 12.65 -27.34
N ASP A 153 35.44 13.25 -28.25
CA ASP A 153 36.41 14.32 -27.97
C ASP A 153 35.69 15.67 -27.78
N GLU A 154 36.40 16.68 -27.30
CA GLU A 154 35.83 17.98 -26.97
C GLU A 154 35.18 18.67 -28.20
N SER A 155 35.73 18.47 -29.38
CA SER A 155 35.24 19.06 -30.63
C SER A 155 33.91 18.41 -31.04
N ALA A 156 33.83 17.09 -30.94
CA ALA A 156 32.61 16.32 -31.21
C ALA A 156 31.49 16.64 -30.21
N VAL A 157 31.81 16.83 -28.91
CA VAL A 157 30.84 17.25 -27.89
C VAL A 157 30.26 18.63 -28.22
N LYS A 158 31.06 19.58 -28.68
CA LYS A 158 30.55 20.90 -29.11
C LYS A 158 29.61 20.77 -30.31
N THR A 159 29.99 19.97 -31.31
CA THR A 159 29.13 19.67 -32.47
C THR A 159 27.85 19.01 -32.08
N TYR A 160 27.89 17.98 -31.20
CA TYR A 160 26.72 17.30 -30.65
C TYR A 160 25.78 18.28 -29.94
N SER A 161 26.34 19.16 -29.09
CA SER A 161 25.56 20.16 -28.35
C SER A 161 24.88 21.18 -29.30
N THR A 162 25.50 21.54 -30.38
CA THR A 162 24.92 22.41 -31.42
C THR A 162 23.78 21.69 -32.15
N VAL A 163 23.96 20.42 -32.49
CA VAL A 163 22.89 19.59 -33.11
C VAL A 163 21.72 19.44 -32.18
N LEU A 164 21.94 19.17 -30.89
CA LEU A 164 20.87 19.12 -29.89
C LEU A 164 20.08 20.43 -29.87
N LEU A 165 20.74 21.56 -29.84
CA LEU A 165 20.09 22.87 -29.85
C LEU A 165 19.28 23.09 -31.14
N ALA A 166 19.84 22.75 -32.31
CA ALA A 166 19.19 22.92 -33.60
C ALA A 166 17.95 22.04 -33.76
N CYS A 167 17.98 20.79 -33.26
CA CYS A 167 16.86 19.86 -33.31
C CYS A 167 15.76 20.25 -32.34
N SER A 168 16.08 21.00 -31.27
CA SER A 168 15.18 21.37 -30.18
C SER A 168 14.47 22.71 -30.35
N MET A 169 14.71 23.43 -31.43
CA MET A 169 14.00 24.68 -31.73
C MET A 169 12.49 24.41 -31.93
N PRO A 170 11.60 25.17 -31.30
CA PRO A 170 10.16 24.90 -31.33
C PRO A 170 9.59 25.12 -32.73
N ARG A 171 9.54 24.08 -33.53
CA ARG A 171 8.74 24.01 -34.73
C ARG A 171 7.37 23.43 -34.35
N LYS A 172 6.39 24.32 -34.10
CA LYS A 172 4.95 24.02 -33.79
C LYS A 172 4.74 22.83 -32.85
N ALA A 173 4.21 23.11 -31.66
CA ALA A 173 3.94 22.15 -30.58
C ALA A 173 3.43 20.81 -31.11
N VAL A 174 4.28 19.80 -31.09
CA VAL A 174 3.87 18.42 -31.26
C VAL A 174 3.20 18.02 -29.94
N ILE A 175 1.96 17.54 -30.03
CA ILE A 175 1.22 16.97 -28.88
C ILE A 175 2.11 15.92 -28.25
N THR A 176 2.57 16.19 -27.04
CA THR A 176 3.48 15.33 -26.29
C THR A 176 2.79 14.00 -26.01
N CYS A 177 3.15 12.95 -26.76
CA CYS A 177 2.68 11.60 -26.46
C CYS A 177 3.46 11.08 -25.24
N PRO A 178 2.80 10.66 -24.15
CA PRO A 178 3.48 10.11 -22.97
C PRO A 178 4.33 8.87 -23.26
N LEU A 179 4.01 8.20 -24.37
CA LEU A 179 4.71 7.00 -24.85
C LEU A 179 5.77 7.29 -25.91
N ALA A 180 5.89 8.56 -26.35
CA ALA A 180 6.93 9.02 -27.29
C ALA A 180 7.90 9.94 -26.56
N PHE A 181 9.15 9.83 -26.92
CA PHE A 181 10.24 10.63 -26.36
C PHE A 181 10.10 12.07 -26.86
N GLY A 182 9.73 12.98 -25.97
CA GLY A 182 9.64 14.42 -26.24
C GLY A 182 10.66 15.16 -25.37
N GLU A 183 11.24 16.20 -25.94
CA GLU A 183 12.32 17.00 -25.38
C GLU A 183 11.94 17.68 -24.06
N VAL A 184 12.69 17.36 -23.00
CA VAL A 184 12.62 18.05 -21.73
C VAL A 184 13.96 18.76 -21.50
N GLY A 185 13.91 20.08 -21.30
CA GLY A 185 15.05 20.81 -20.75
C GLY A 185 16.30 20.89 -21.62
N VAL A 186 16.20 21.23 -22.93
CA VAL A 186 17.34 21.35 -23.84
C VAL A 186 18.50 22.17 -23.28
N LYS A 187 18.18 23.29 -22.62
CA LYS A 187 19.21 24.14 -21.98
C LYS A 187 20.02 23.37 -20.93
N GLU A 188 19.37 22.52 -20.17
CA GLU A 188 20.03 21.70 -19.16
C GLU A 188 20.86 20.58 -19.80
N ARG A 189 20.33 19.91 -20.84
CA ARG A 189 21.07 18.89 -21.62
C ARG A 189 22.35 19.44 -22.22
N VAL A 190 22.27 20.58 -22.89
CA VAL A 190 23.45 21.26 -23.48
C VAL A 190 24.47 21.67 -22.41
N ARG A 191 23.99 22.26 -21.30
CA ARG A 191 24.87 22.61 -20.18
C ARG A 191 25.58 21.40 -19.60
N ASN A 192 24.84 20.29 -19.37
CA ASN A 192 25.44 19.08 -18.83
C ASN A 192 26.39 18.39 -19.82
N ALA A 193 26.09 18.40 -21.12
CA ALA A 193 26.98 17.86 -22.14
C ALA A 193 28.32 18.61 -22.16
N LEU A 194 28.29 19.96 -22.11
CA LEU A 194 29.50 20.78 -22.13
C LEU A 194 30.33 20.71 -20.83
N HIS A 195 29.71 20.42 -19.69
CA HIS A 195 30.34 20.34 -18.36
C HIS A 195 30.39 18.94 -17.80
N TYR A 196 30.30 17.93 -18.65
CA TYR A 196 30.27 16.54 -18.22
C TYR A 196 31.50 16.16 -17.40
N LYS A 197 31.26 15.63 -16.20
CA LYS A 197 32.27 15.02 -15.33
C LYS A 197 31.81 13.60 -15.00
N LYS A 198 32.72 12.63 -15.18
CA LYS A 198 32.41 11.25 -14.80
C LYS A 198 32.04 11.18 -13.33
N PRO A 199 30.89 10.58 -12.97
CA PRO A 199 30.49 10.45 -11.56
C PRO A 199 31.54 9.62 -10.80
N ALA A 200 31.87 10.06 -9.59
CA ALA A 200 32.77 9.31 -8.73
C ALA A 200 32.08 8.00 -8.28
N PHE A 201 32.81 6.90 -8.35
CA PHE A 201 32.28 5.56 -7.97
C PHE A 201 31.58 5.56 -6.59
N TRP A 202 32.17 6.27 -5.62
CA TRP A 202 31.63 6.36 -4.26
C TRP A 202 30.26 7.05 -4.18
N VAL A 203 29.99 8.01 -5.03
CA VAL A 203 28.67 8.69 -5.09
C VAL A 203 27.60 7.72 -5.57
N VAL A 204 27.90 6.92 -6.57
CA VAL A 204 26.97 5.87 -7.07
C VAL A 204 26.73 4.81 -6.00
N ALA A 205 27.81 4.31 -5.38
CA ALA A 205 27.72 3.30 -4.32
C ALA A 205 26.90 3.80 -3.12
N ALA A 206 27.13 5.04 -2.66
CA ALA A 206 26.37 5.66 -1.58
C ALA A 206 24.89 5.83 -1.94
N SER A 207 24.58 6.26 -3.18
CA SER A 207 23.19 6.39 -3.64
C SER A 207 22.45 5.05 -3.64
N VAL A 208 23.09 3.98 -4.11
CA VAL A 208 22.53 2.63 -4.10
C VAL A 208 22.31 2.16 -2.66
N ALA A 209 23.27 2.38 -1.76
CA ALA A 209 23.14 2.00 -0.34
C ALA A 209 21.95 2.73 0.32
N VAL A 210 21.79 4.03 0.08
CA VAL A 210 20.64 4.80 0.59
C VAL A 210 19.32 4.25 0.05
N CYS A 211 19.24 3.95 -1.25
CA CYS A 211 18.04 3.36 -1.84
C CYS A 211 17.69 2.00 -1.21
N VAL A 212 18.69 1.16 -0.95
CA VAL A 212 18.48 -0.15 -0.29
C VAL A 212 17.99 0.05 1.14
N VAL A 213 18.61 0.95 1.92
CA VAL A 213 18.17 1.23 3.30
C VAL A 213 16.73 1.74 3.31
N VAL A 214 16.39 2.70 2.44
CA VAL A 214 15.03 3.21 2.33
C VAL A 214 14.04 2.09 1.95
N ALA A 215 14.40 1.26 0.96
CA ALA A 215 13.56 0.13 0.56
C ALA A 215 13.34 -0.85 1.73
N VAL A 216 14.38 -1.20 2.46
CA VAL A 216 14.29 -2.06 3.65
C VAL A 216 13.37 -1.43 4.70
N CYS A 217 13.55 -0.13 5.03
CA CYS A 217 12.71 0.56 6.01
C CYS A 217 11.22 0.60 5.64
N PHE A 218 10.89 0.67 4.34
CA PHE A 218 9.50 0.69 3.88
C PHE A 218 8.89 -0.71 3.63
N LEU A 219 9.73 -1.72 3.40
CA LEU A 219 9.26 -3.09 3.15
C LEU A 219 9.25 -3.96 4.41
N THR A 220 9.98 -3.56 5.46
CA THR A 220 9.93 -4.23 6.75
C THR A 220 8.94 -3.51 7.64
N ASP A 221 7.79 -4.13 7.89
CA ASP A 221 6.89 -3.74 8.98
C ASP A 221 7.56 -4.21 10.28
N PRO A 222 7.94 -3.32 11.20
CA PRO A 222 8.45 -3.77 12.49
C PRO A 222 7.35 -4.58 13.19
N PRO A 223 7.64 -5.75 13.76
CA PRO A 223 6.68 -6.48 14.58
C PRO A 223 6.31 -5.59 15.77
N THR A 224 5.10 -5.02 15.75
CA THR A 224 4.60 -4.10 16.79
C THR A 224 4.01 -4.86 17.98
N ASP A 225 3.78 -6.16 17.84
CA ASP A 225 3.08 -6.98 18.83
C ASP A 225 3.93 -8.24 19.07
N THR A 226 5.03 -8.10 19.84
CA THR A 226 5.97 -9.20 20.12
C THR A 226 5.78 -9.80 21.50
N ASP A 227 5.04 -9.13 22.39
CA ASP A 227 4.77 -9.53 23.75
C ASP A 227 3.32 -9.28 24.15
N ALA A 228 2.89 -9.86 25.28
CA ALA A 228 1.52 -9.69 25.79
C ALA A 228 1.18 -8.20 26.05
N ALA A 229 2.12 -7.41 26.51
CA ALA A 229 1.93 -5.98 26.72
C ALA A 229 1.66 -5.23 25.40
N GLY A 230 2.33 -5.59 24.31
CA GLY A 230 2.09 -5.07 22.96
C GLY A 230 0.75 -5.51 22.38
N LEU A 231 0.33 -6.75 22.66
CA LEU A 231 -1.00 -7.26 22.29
C LEU A 231 -2.12 -6.53 23.04
N VAL A 232 -2.08 -6.53 24.35
CA VAL A 232 -3.11 -5.94 25.23
C VAL A 232 -3.08 -4.40 25.16
N GLY A 233 -1.91 -3.81 24.96
CA GLY A 233 -1.71 -2.37 24.88
C GLY A 233 -1.24 -1.72 26.18
N PHE A 234 -1.11 -2.48 27.26
CA PHE A 234 -0.57 -2.03 28.56
C PHE A 234 0.10 -3.19 29.32
N HIS A 235 1.02 -2.86 30.20
CA HIS A 235 1.78 -3.85 30.98
C HIS A 235 0.94 -4.52 32.06
N ARG A 236 1.31 -5.73 32.42
CA ARG A 236 0.62 -6.52 33.45
C ARG A 236 0.45 -5.78 34.78
N GLU A 237 1.46 -5.04 35.21
CA GLU A 237 1.44 -4.25 36.45
C GLU A 237 0.36 -3.17 36.48
N GLN A 238 -0.11 -2.75 35.30
CA GLN A 238 -1.15 -1.73 35.13
C GLN A 238 -2.57 -2.33 35.13
N VAL A 239 -2.71 -3.67 35.05
CA VAL A 239 -4.01 -4.34 35.05
C VAL A 239 -4.63 -4.30 36.43
N THR A 240 -5.82 -3.74 36.53
CA THR A 240 -6.61 -3.67 37.77
C THR A 240 -7.76 -4.66 37.79
N TYR A 241 -8.20 -5.09 36.60
CA TYR A 241 -9.27 -6.03 36.45
C TYR A 241 -9.04 -6.90 35.22
N ALA A 242 -9.28 -8.21 35.37
CA ALA A 242 -9.26 -9.15 34.25
C ALA A 242 -10.38 -10.18 34.46
N ASP A 243 -11.07 -10.56 33.39
CA ASP A 243 -12.04 -11.65 33.38
C ASP A 243 -11.89 -12.54 32.15
N VAL A 244 -12.42 -13.72 32.25
CA VAL A 244 -12.56 -14.68 31.15
C VAL A 244 -14.04 -15.10 31.03
N THR A 245 -14.55 -15.06 29.82
CA THR A 245 -15.88 -15.51 29.47
C THR A 245 -15.82 -16.75 28.59
N ASP A 246 -16.49 -17.83 28.95
CA ASP A 246 -16.68 -18.98 28.08
C ASP A 246 -17.82 -18.70 27.09
N GLU A 247 -17.51 -18.71 25.81
CA GLU A 247 -18.47 -18.52 24.72
C GLU A 247 -18.84 -19.86 24.03
N SER A 248 -18.26 -20.98 24.48
CA SER A 248 -18.49 -22.30 23.87
C SER A 248 -19.82 -22.96 24.29
N GLY A 249 -20.42 -22.51 25.41
CA GLY A 249 -21.63 -23.03 25.97
C GLY A 249 -22.91 -22.30 25.54
N ALA A 250 -24.07 -22.91 25.81
CA ALA A 250 -25.38 -22.29 25.54
C ALA A 250 -25.67 -21.05 26.43
N GLN A 251 -24.95 -20.90 27.53
CA GLN A 251 -24.97 -19.72 28.40
C GLN A 251 -23.50 -19.33 28.70
N PRO A 252 -23.10 -18.11 28.39
CA PRO A 252 -21.73 -17.65 28.68
C PRO A 252 -21.53 -17.60 30.21
N SER A 253 -20.45 -18.23 30.68
CA SER A 253 -20.00 -18.13 32.08
C SER A 253 -18.83 -17.15 32.16
N ASN A 254 -18.92 -16.17 33.05
CA ASN A 254 -17.89 -15.15 33.24
C ASN A 254 -17.23 -15.36 34.61
N VAL A 255 -15.89 -15.42 34.60
CA VAL A 255 -15.07 -15.62 35.80
C VAL A 255 -14.02 -14.50 35.90
N GLN A 256 -13.99 -13.84 37.04
CA GLN A 256 -12.97 -12.85 37.33
C GLN A 256 -11.64 -13.56 37.67
N LEU A 257 -10.58 -13.21 36.99
CA LEU A 257 -9.25 -13.75 37.23
C LEU A 257 -8.59 -13.10 38.46
N THR A 258 -7.96 -13.91 39.28
CA THR A 258 -7.09 -13.45 40.36
C THR A 258 -5.81 -12.82 39.82
N ALA A 259 -5.01 -12.18 40.67
CA ALA A 259 -3.73 -11.59 40.25
C ALA A 259 -2.76 -12.66 39.73
N GLU A 260 -2.70 -13.83 40.39
CA GLU A 260 -1.83 -14.95 39.97
C GLU A 260 -2.27 -15.57 38.65
N GLU A 261 -3.57 -15.72 38.43
CA GLU A 261 -4.14 -16.21 37.15
C GLU A 261 -3.91 -15.22 36.02
N THR A 262 -4.03 -13.92 36.31
CA THR A 262 -3.72 -12.87 35.33
C THR A 262 -2.25 -12.89 34.94
N ASP A 263 -1.32 -13.13 35.91
CA ASP A 263 0.11 -13.28 35.62
C ASP A 263 0.37 -14.48 34.71
N ALA A 264 -0.29 -15.60 34.98
CA ALA A 264 -0.17 -16.81 34.17
C ALA A 264 -0.75 -16.60 32.74
N VAL A 265 -1.88 -15.91 32.60
CA VAL A 265 -2.45 -15.56 31.29
C VAL A 265 -1.50 -14.68 30.49
N TYR A 266 -0.87 -13.65 31.11
CA TYR A 266 0.12 -12.84 30.43
C TYR A 266 1.34 -13.65 29.99
N ALA A 267 1.83 -14.57 30.82
CA ALA A 267 2.95 -15.45 30.46
C ALA A 267 2.58 -16.40 29.30
N LEU A 268 1.35 -16.89 29.25
CA LEU A 268 0.86 -17.70 28.13
C LEU A 268 0.67 -16.89 26.86
N LEU A 269 0.18 -15.64 26.96
CA LEU A 269 0.10 -14.73 25.81
C LEU A 269 1.50 -14.39 25.24
N ASP A 270 2.52 -14.25 26.12
CA ASP A 270 3.92 -14.04 25.69
C ASP A 270 4.50 -15.28 25.00
N ALA A 271 4.06 -16.48 25.36
CA ALA A 271 4.50 -17.73 24.76
C ALA A 271 3.81 -18.05 23.41
N LEU A 272 2.74 -17.35 23.06
CA LEU A 272 2.03 -17.56 21.81
C LEU A 272 2.88 -17.19 20.61
N GLN A 273 2.85 -18.06 19.60
CA GLN A 273 3.39 -17.71 18.27
C GLN A 273 2.20 -17.37 17.35
N TYR A 274 2.20 -16.17 16.84
CA TYR A 274 1.12 -15.64 16.02
C TYR A 274 1.64 -14.77 14.89
N LYS A 275 0.82 -14.66 13.85
CA LYS A 275 1.08 -13.78 12.70
C LYS A 275 -0.10 -12.84 12.52
N ARG A 276 0.19 -11.54 12.42
CA ARG A 276 -0.84 -10.54 12.15
C ARG A 276 -1.40 -10.71 10.74
N LEU A 277 -2.73 -10.85 10.63
CA LEU A 277 -3.44 -10.94 9.35
C LEU A 277 -3.95 -9.58 8.86
N GLY A 278 -4.37 -8.70 9.78
CA GLY A 278 -4.87 -7.39 9.42
C GLY A 278 -5.82 -6.78 10.45
N ALA A 279 -6.68 -5.86 9.99
CA ALA A 279 -7.77 -5.31 10.78
C ALA A 279 -9.04 -6.14 10.53
N ALA A 280 -9.78 -6.47 11.59
CA ALA A 280 -11.07 -7.13 11.51
C ALA A 280 -12.02 -6.53 12.55
N SER A 281 -13.32 -6.60 12.31
CA SER A 281 -14.34 -6.04 13.20
C SER A 281 -15.08 -7.08 14.04
N ALA A 282 -15.02 -8.37 13.67
CA ALA A 282 -15.68 -9.47 14.36
C ALA A 282 -14.97 -10.80 14.06
N MET A 283 -15.18 -11.78 14.95
CA MET A 283 -14.78 -13.17 14.79
C MET A 283 -16.03 -14.04 14.94
N GLU A 284 -16.24 -15.00 14.02
CA GLU A 284 -17.46 -15.82 14.00
C GLU A 284 -17.42 -16.99 14.99
N ASP A 285 -16.25 -17.61 15.18
CA ASP A 285 -16.04 -18.76 16.05
C ASP A 285 -15.14 -18.39 17.24
N CYS A 286 -15.74 -17.97 18.35
CA CYS A 286 -15.01 -17.64 19.57
C CYS A 286 -15.36 -18.67 20.67
N TYR A 287 -14.33 -19.31 21.25
CA TYR A 287 -14.54 -20.21 22.40
C TYR A 287 -14.32 -19.50 23.73
N ALA A 288 -13.48 -18.47 23.80
CA ALA A 288 -13.24 -17.72 25.03
C ALA A 288 -12.95 -16.25 24.71
N ARG A 289 -13.36 -15.39 25.62
CA ARG A 289 -13.14 -13.95 25.58
C ARG A 289 -12.43 -13.50 26.85
N LEU A 290 -11.29 -12.86 26.69
CA LEU A 290 -10.53 -12.21 27.77
C LEU A 290 -10.78 -10.72 27.75
N TYR A 291 -11.01 -10.14 28.90
CA TYR A 291 -11.20 -8.72 29.05
C TYR A 291 -10.27 -8.15 30.11
N PHE A 292 -9.58 -7.08 29.79
CA PHE A 292 -8.61 -6.43 30.67
C PHE A 292 -8.91 -4.94 30.83
N ILE A 293 -8.77 -4.45 32.05
CA ILE A 293 -8.86 -3.01 32.38
C ILE A 293 -7.60 -2.57 33.09
N SER A 294 -6.98 -1.48 32.63
CA SER A 294 -5.82 -0.87 33.27
C SER A 294 -6.23 0.15 34.33
N ALA A 295 -5.31 0.51 35.23
CA ALA A 295 -5.46 1.57 36.22
C ALA A 295 -5.75 2.94 35.58
N ALA A 296 -5.35 3.16 34.34
CA ALA A 296 -5.65 4.36 33.57
C ALA A 296 -7.04 4.35 32.93
N GLY A 297 -7.82 3.25 33.08
CA GLY A 297 -9.14 3.09 32.46
C GLY A 297 -9.08 2.62 31.02
N GLU A 298 -7.90 2.24 30.50
CA GLU A 298 -7.80 1.61 29.19
C GLU A 298 -8.38 0.20 29.22
N ARG A 299 -9.02 -0.21 28.13
CA ARG A 299 -9.75 -1.47 28.03
C ARG A 299 -9.31 -2.22 26.79
N CYS A 300 -9.07 -3.53 26.94
CA CYS A 300 -8.74 -4.42 25.86
C CYS A 300 -9.55 -5.71 25.98
N GLU A 301 -10.07 -6.17 24.86
CA GLU A 301 -10.79 -7.42 24.70
C GLU A 301 -10.00 -8.31 23.73
N ILE A 302 -9.81 -9.57 24.12
CA ILE A 302 -9.16 -10.58 23.26
C ILE A 302 -10.16 -11.72 23.07
N MET A 303 -10.57 -11.95 21.84
CA MET A 303 -11.40 -13.09 21.45
C MET A 303 -10.50 -14.18 20.90
N LEU A 304 -10.71 -15.40 21.35
CA LEU A 304 -9.90 -16.57 21.02
C LEU A 304 -10.72 -17.64 20.30
N SER A 305 -10.18 -18.11 19.17
CA SER A 305 -10.63 -19.31 18.48
C SER A 305 -9.49 -20.33 18.39
N GLU A 306 -9.75 -21.52 17.83
CA GLU A 306 -8.69 -22.54 17.69
C GLU A 306 -7.51 -22.10 16.85
N ARG A 307 -7.72 -21.24 15.86
CA ARG A 307 -6.71 -20.80 14.87
C ARG A 307 -6.49 -19.32 14.82
N GLU A 308 -7.35 -18.52 15.39
CA GLU A 308 -7.35 -17.08 15.26
C GLU A 308 -7.53 -16.39 16.62
N MET A 309 -6.98 -15.20 16.72
CA MET A 309 -7.12 -14.33 17.88
C MET A 309 -7.46 -12.92 17.39
N LEU A 310 -8.53 -12.34 17.90
CA LEU A 310 -8.91 -10.96 17.65
C LEU A 310 -8.62 -10.12 18.89
N VAL A 311 -7.75 -9.14 18.76
CA VAL A 311 -7.42 -8.18 19.81
C VAL A 311 -8.11 -6.86 19.50
N ASN A 312 -9.02 -6.46 20.37
CA ASN A 312 -9.85 -5.27 20.24
C ASN A 312 -9.56 -4.26 21.38
N PRO A 313 -8.71 -3.25 21.16
CA PRO A 313 -8.52 -2.16 22.12
C PRO A 313 -9.75 -1.25 22.11
N ILE A 314 -10.57 -1.31 23.16
CA ILE A 314 -11.86 -0.59 23.25
C ILE A 314 -11.64 0.90 23.47
N THR A 315 -10.57 1.27 24.15
CA THR A 315 -10.20 2.68 24.42
C THR A 315 -9.10 3.16 23.48
N GLY A 316 -9.16 4.43 23.08
CA GLY A 316 -8.10 5.08 22.29
C GLY A 316 -8.31 5.07 20.76
N GLY A 317 -9.47 4.61 20.24
CA GLY A 317 -9.79 4.68 18.80
C GLY A 317 -8.90 3.82 17.90
N LYS A 318 -8.20 2.85 18.48
CA LYS A 318 -7.42 1.87 17.73
C LYS A 318 -8.34 0.83 17.08
N THR A 319 -8.05 0.42 15.87
CA THR A 319 -8.79 -0.66 15.17
C THR A 319 -8.46 -2.02 15.75
N ALA A 320 -9.45 -2.92 15.80
CA ALA A 320 -9.22 -4.30 16.18
C ALA A 320 -8.29 -5.02 15.19
N ARG A 321 -7.48 -5.93 15.71
CA ARG A 321 -6.39 -6.60 14.98
C ARG A 321 -6.61 -8.12 15.03
N LEU A 322 -6.58 -8.75 13.87
CA LEU A 322 -6.72 -10.20 13.70
C LEU A 322 -5.35 -10.85 13.55
N TYR A 323 -5.14 -11.95 14.26
CA TYR A 323 -3.92 -12.74 14.26
C TYR A 323 -4.22 -14.20 13.98
N GLU A 324 -3.37 -14.88 13.22
CA GLU A 324 -3.37 -16.32 13.04
C GLU A 324 -2.45 -16.95 14.09
N LEU A 325 -2.95 -17.94 14.83
CA LEU A 325 -2.21 -18.64 15.87
C LEU A 325 -1.48 -19.85 15.27
N HIS A 326 -0.18 -19.94 15.54
CA HIS A 326 0.67 -21.03 15.06
C HIS A 326 0.99 -22.05 16.15
N SER A 327 1.21 -21.61 17.41
CA SER A 327 1.46 -22.51 18.55
C SER A 327 1.10 -21.84 19.87
N GLY A 328 0.90 -22.66 20.93
CA GLY A 328 0.56 -22.19 22.28
C GLY A 328 -0.92 -22.01 22.54
N SER A 329 -1.79 -22.03 21.52
CA SER A 329 -3.24 -21.82 21.67
C SER A 329 -3.93 -22.90 22.52
N ALA A 330 -3.49 -24.14 22.42
CA ALA A 330 -4.06 -25.25 23.22
C ALA A 330 -3.73 -25.09 24.70
N GLU A 331 -2.52 -24.70 25.05
CA GLU A 331 -2.11 -24.50 26.46
C GLU A 331 -2.87 -23.32 27.08
N LEU A 332 -3.01 -22.22 26.35
CA LEU A 332 -3.80 -21.08 26.80
C LEU A 332 -5.27 -21.47 26.99
N ARG A 333 -5.87 -22.17 26.04
CA ARG A 333 -7.24 -22.66 26.11
C ARG A 333 -7.46 -23.54 27.33
N ASP A 334 -6.64 -24.59 27.52
CA ASP A 334 -6.75 -25.52 28.60
C ASP A 334 -6.60 -24.84 29.98
N TYR A 335 -5.73 -23.84 30.07
CA TYR A 335 -5.59 -23.03 31.28
C TYR A 335 -6.82 -22.19 31.55
N LEU A 336 -7.40 -21.52 30.56
CA LEU A 336 -8.58 -20.67 30.70
C LEU A 336 -9.81 -21.50 31.12
N PHE A 337 -10.02 -22.69 30.52
CA PHE A 337 -11.06 -23.61 30.92
C PHE A 337 -10.85 -24.18 32.33
N GLY A 338 -9.58 -24.35 32.74
CA GLY A 338 -9.23 -24.70 34.12
C GLY A 338 -9.67 -23.64 35.14
N CYS A 339 -9.44 -22.35 34.82
CA CYS A 339 -9.92 -21.23 35.66
C CYS A 339 -11.46 -21.17 35.75
N ILE A 340 -12.14 -21.40 34.61
CA ILE A 340 -13.61 -21.41 34.57
C ILE A 340 -14.17 -22.59 35.39
N GLY A 341 -13.65 -23.82 35.19
CA GLY A 341 -14.11 -25.00 35.91
C GLY A 341 -13.82 -24.99 37.41
N ALA A 342 -12.72 -24.34 37.82
CA ALA A 342 -12.38 -24.19 39.23
C ALA A 342 -13.29 -23.22 40.00
N SER A 343 -14.01 -22.34 39.28
CA SER A 343 -14.92 -21.35 39.84
C SER A 343 -16.39 -21.79 39.82
N GLU A 344 -16.72 -22.91 39.18
CA GLU A 344 -18.04 -23.52 39.32
C GLU A 344 -18.20 -24.06 40.78
N PRO A 345 -19.18 -23.56 41.55
CA PRO A 345 -19.40 -24.07 42.89
C PRO A 345 -19.71 -25.56 42.82
N ALA A 346 -19.06 -26.37 43.67
CA ALA A 346 -19.34 -27.78 43.78
C ALA A 346 -20.88 -27.97 43.96
N GLU A 347 -21.44 -29.04 43.39
CA GLU A 347 -22.91 -29.32 43.39
C GLU A 347 -23.57 -29.18 44.78
N GLU A 348 -22.80 -29.30 45.85
CA GLU A 348 -23.26 -29.12 47.24
C GLU A 348 -23.44 -27.64 47.63
N GLU A 349 -22.65 -26.70 47.09
CA GLU A 349 -22.83 -25.26 47.29
C GLU A 349 -24.02 -24.72 46.48
N MET A 350 -24.31 -25.29 45.33
CA MET A 350 -25.43 -24.87 44.50
C MET A 350 -26.79 -25.19 45.16
N LYS A 351 -26.85 -26.21 46.02
CA LYS A 351 -28.06 -26.51 46.83
C LYS A 351 -28.31 -25.49 47.92
N THR A 352 -27.27 -24.87 48.46
CA THR A 352 -27.40 -23.80 49.48
C THR A 352 -27.66 -22.41 48.86
N LEU A 353 -27.27 -22.18 47.62
CA LEU A 353 -27.51 -20.93 46.88
C LEU A 353 -28.92 -20.83 46.24
N THR A 354 -29.67 -21.95 46.18
CA THR A 354 -31.09 -21.98 45.74
C THR A 354 -32.07 -21.64 46.85
N ASP A 355 -31.61 -21.33 48.08
CA ASP A 355 -32.47 -20.83 49.15
C ASP A 355 -32.90 -19.37 48.80
N PRO A 356 -34.25 -19.10 48.77
CA PRO A 356 -34.80 -17.82 48.33
C PRO A 356 -34.28 -16.58 49.10
N LYS A 357 -33.64 -16.78 50.24
CA LYS A 357 -33.10 -15.71 51.09
C LYS A 357 -31.80 -15.08 50.57
N HIS A 358 -31.06 -15.77 49.70
CA HIS A 358 -29.79 -15.28 49.16
C HIS A 358 -29.88 -14.64 47.76
N LEU A 359 -31.02 -14.74 47.08
CA LEU A 359 -31.23 -14.19 45.73
C LEU A 359 -31.33 -12.66 45.66
N VAL A 360 -31.45 -11.97 46.79
CA VAL A 360 -31.66 -10.51 46.83
C VAL A 360 -30.34 -9.74 46.68
N THR A 361 -29.21 -10.33 47.03
CA THR A 361 -27.93 -9.60 47.07
C THR A 361 -27.18 -9.55 45.72
N ARG A 362 -27.44 -10.51 44.80
CA ARG A 362 -26.78 -10.54 43.49
C ARG A 362 -27.39 -9.60 42.43
N ARG A 363 -28.62 -9.13 42.62
CA ARG A 363 -29.32 -8.23 41.68
C ARG A 363 -28.86 -6.77 41.75
N LEU A 364 -28.10 -6.38 42.79
CA LEU A 364 -27.67 -5.02 43.04
C LEU A 364 -26.28 -4.69 42.43
N VAL A 365 -25.49 -5.70 42.01
CA VAL A 365 -24.14 -5.47 41.44
C VAL A 365 -24.22 -5.21 39.94
N TYR A 366 -25.28 -5.61 39.25
CA TYR A 366 -25.45 -5.39 37.79
C TYR A 366 -26.07 -4.04 37.39
N ALA A 367 -26.56 -3.26 38.37
CA ALA A 367 -27.29 -2.00 38.10
C ALA A 367 -26.43 -0.72 38.17
N SER A 368 -25.11 -0.84 38.37
CA SER A 368 -24.21 0.34 38.55
C SER A 368 -23.15 0.55 37.45
N HIS A 369 -23.32 -0.10 36.29
CA HIS A 369 -22.39 0.09 35.17
C HIS A 369 -23.15 0.31 33.85
N ASP A 370 -24.06 1.29 33.83
CA ASP A 370 -24.48 2.03 32.63
C ASP A 370 -23.82 3.42 32.60
#